data_e67d2aab720848736a111fae953d2a34
#
_entry.id   e67d2aab720848736a111fae953d2a34
#
_cell.length_a   1.000
_cell.length_b   1.000
_cell.length_c   1.000
_cell.angle_alpha   90.00
_cell.angle_beta   90.00
_cell.angle_gamma   90.00
#
_symmetry.space_group_name_H-M   'P 1'
#
loop_
_entity.id
_entity.type
_entity.pdbx_description
1 polymer ?
#
loop_
_entity_poly.entity_id
_entity_poly.type
_entity_poly.pdbx_seq_one_letter_code
_entity_poly.pdbx_strand_id
1 'polypeptide(L)'
;MLPTLGKWARTTVAVTIAAVLCGAGASTVSASSSSPTAAPARSDSADKPVYLIHGYDPTIKSKGCKKWSTAAKAMKSWGWKGKFVGVGFYAIDQGTGCTVNIAPNGDADTPIRELGKQLAWDIYNRYTVRGKTVDLVGHSMGGLIARAALTGTARHEAGFPSKLYVEDAVTLGTPHRGAMSAYLCQEGQQCADMRATSSFMEWLGPTLPQADQGTDWTLIASHADHVATVNTASPELSGAQHLVRYAATTGLTHGELRTTTDGTYRMNYSNDGSPWRHIRYGAAPIRAAMHGLYWATKW
;
A
#
# COMPACT_ATOMS: atom_id res chain seq x y z
N MET A 1 64.06 -62.56 -10.26
CA MET A 1 65.32 -62.26 -10.90
C MET A 1 65.27 -60.85 -11.44
N LEU A 2 65.95 -59.90 -10.78
CA LEU A 2 66.26 -58.58 -11.31
C LEU A 2 67.43 -58.71 -12.35
N PRO A 3 67.51 -57.79 -13.33
CA PRO A 3 68.57 -56.78 -13.25
C PRO A 3 68.13 -55.39 -13.75
N THR A 4 68.49 -54.34 -13.05
CA THR A 4 69.63 -53.38 -13.14
C THR A 4 69.48 -52.26 -14.15
N LEU A 5 69.23 -51.07 -13.61
CA LEU A 5 69.71 -49.70 -13.81
C LEU A 5 70.48 -49.36 -15.15
N GLY A 6 69.98 -48.31 -15.79
CA GLY A 6 70.69 -47.46 -16.77
C GLY A 6 70.43 -46.00 -16.50
N LYS A 7 71.49 -45.29 -15.99
CA LYS A 7 71.55 -43.85 -15.82
C LYS A 7 71.72 -43.17 -17.19
N TRP A 8 70.93 -42.18 -17.54
CA TRP A 8 71.21 -41.22 -18.61
C TRP A 8 71.30 -39.81 -18.10
N ALA A 9 72.38 -39.12 -18.41
CA ALA A 9 72.68 -37.77 -18.03
C ALA A 9 71.72 -36.75 -18.73
N ARG A 10 71.27 -35.76 -17.94
CA ARG A 10 70.56 -34.64 -18.50
C ARG A 10 71.48 -33.46 -18.74
N THR A 11 71.55 -33.06 -19.98
CA THR A 11 72.23 -31.81 -20.39
C THR A 11 71.28 -30.66 -20.25
N THR A 12 71.56 -29.67 -19.44
CA THR A 12 70.79 -28.47 -19.23
C THR A 12 71.20 -27.42 -20.29
N VAL A 13 70.23 -27.04 -21.12
CA VAL A 13 70.39 -25.89 -22.04
C VAL A 13 69.64 -24.71 -21.41
N ALA A 14 70.41 -23.68 -21.02
CA ALA A 14 69.87 -22.43 -20.52
C ALA A 14 69.41 -21.56 -21.71
N VAL A 15 68.10 -21.32 -21.80
CA VAL A 15 67.56 -20.35 -22.74
C VAL A 15 67.17 -19.10 -21.97
N THR A 16 67.89 -18.02 -22.25
CA THR A 16 67.59 -16.69 -21.69
C THR A 16 66.51 -16.06 -22.48
N ILE A 17 65.27 -15.92 -21.87
CA ILE A 17 64.17 -15.18 -22.47
C ILE A 17 64.19 -13.78 -21.83
N ALA A 18 64.38 -12.77 -22.63
CA ALA A 18 64.23 -11.37 -22.27
C ALA A 18 62.70 -11.06 -22.18
N ALA A 19 62.23 -10.78 -20.99
CA ALA A 19 60.84 -10.34 -20.78
C ALA A 19 60.73 -8.84 -21.08
N VAL A 20 59.98 -8.50 -22.13
CA VAL A 20 59.52 -7.14 -22.40
C VAL A 20 58.31 -6.90 -21.49
N LEU A 21 58.42 -6.05 -20.49
CA LEU A 21 57.36 -5.56 -19.64
C LEU A 21 56.51 -4.54 -20.42
N CYS A 22 55.41 -5.00 -21.04
CA CYS A 22 54.31 -4.13 -21.42
C CYS A 22 53.48 -3.84 -20.17
N GLY A 23 53.61 -2.64 -19.63
CA GLY A 23 52.78 -2.16 -18.53
C GLY A 23 51.32 -1.96 -19.00
N ALA A 24 50.49 -2.98 -18.80
CA ALA A 24 49.04 -2.82 -18.89
C ALA A 24 48.57 -2.19 -17.57
N GLY A 25 48.26 -0.90 -17.60
CA GLY A 25 47.59 -0.22 -16.48
C GLY A 25 46.19 -0.82 -16.30
N ALA A 26 46.05 -1.70 -15.33
CA ALA A 26 44.72 -2.16 -14.87
C ALA A 26 44.05 -1.00 -14.16
N SER A 27 43.15 -0.30 -14.87
CA SER A 27 42.20 0.62 -14.26
C SER A 27 41.25 -0.22 -13.40
N THR A 28 41.44 -0.23 -12.10
CA THR A 28 40.47 -0.77 -11.15
C THR A 28 39.26 0.14 -11.17
N VAL A 29 38.25 -0.27 -11.89
CA VAL A 29 36.87 0.32 -11.74
C VAL A 29 36.44 -0.07 -10.36
N SER A 30 36.55 0.84 -9.40
CA SER A 30 35.95 0.72 -8.09
C SER A 30 34.43 0.74 -8.31
N ALA A 31 33.79 -0.43 -8.27
CA ALA A 31 32.36 -0.51 -8.14
C ALA A 31 32.01 0.15 -6.79
N SER A 32 31.46 1.38 -6.86
CA SER A 32 30.83 2.01 -5.72
C SER A 32 29.66 1.13 -5.30
N SER A 33 29.86 0.29 -4.29
CA SER A 33 28.75 -0.37 -3.62
C SER A 33 27.91 0.73 -2.96
N SER A 34 26.84 1.16 -3.63
CA SER A 34 25.83 1.98 -2.99
C SER A 34 25.27 1.16 -1.84
N SER A 35 25.62 1.52 -0.61
CA SER A 35 24.97 0.99 0.58
C SER A 35 23.47 1.14 0.40
N PRO A 36 22.64 0.16 0.77
CA PRO A 36 21.20 0.29 0.68
C PRO A 36 20.81 1.53 1.49
N THR A 37 20.20 2.51 0.82
CA THR A 37 19.74 3.74 1.47
C THR A 37 18.75 3.32 2.56
N ALA A 38 19.02 3.69 3.81
CA ALA A 38 18.12 3.43 4.92
C ALA A 38 16.72 3.99 4.60
N ALA A 39 15.68 3.32 5.12
CA ALA A 39 14.32 3.81 4.98
C ALA A 39 14.21 5.23 5.57
N PRO A 40 13.43 6.15 4.96
CA PRO A 40 13.18 7.47 5.52
C PRO A 40 12.59 7.36 6.93
N ALA A 41 12.96 8.28 7.81
CA ALA A 41 12.30 8.39 9.10
C ALA A 41 10.85 8.83 8.92
N ARG A 42 9.96 8.37 9.78
CA ARG A 42 8.57 8.85 9.86
C ARG A 42 8.57 10.32 10.29
N SER A 43 7.65 11.09 9.76
CA SER A 43 7.64 12.56 9.96
C SER A 43 6.31 13.14 10.43
N ASP A 44 5.20 12.39 10.41
CA ASP A 44 3.85 12.86 10.74
C ASP A 44 3.52 14.25 10.14
N SER A 45 3.94 14.47 8.89
CA SER A 45 3.85 15.78 8.23
C SER A 45 2.70 15.83 7.23
N ALA A 46 2.03 16.99 7.15
CA ALA A 46 0.91 17.23 6.25
C ALA A 46 1.33 17.61 4.82
N ASP A 47 2.49 17.17 4.35
CA ASP A 47 3.04 17.50 3.03
C ASP A 47 3.37 16.28 2.17
N LYS A 48 3.16 15.07 2.70
CA LYS A 48 3.36 13.83 1.95
C LYS A 48 2.34 13.68 0.80
N PRO A 49 2.72 13.05 -0.31
CA PRO A 49 1.76 12.62 -1.33
C PRO A 49 0.78 11.59 -0.75
N VAL A 50 -0.52 11.78 -1.02
CA VAL A 50 -1.58 10.86 -0.59
C VAL A 50 -2.18 10.16 -1.80
N TYR A 51 -2.13 8.85 -1.83
CA TYR A 51 -2.83 8.03 -2.81
C TYR A 51 -4.29 7.85 -2.38
N LEU A 52 -5.22 8.30 -3.21
CA LEU A 52 -6.66 8.20 -2.99
C LEU A 52 -7.23 7.08 -3.86
N ILE A 53 -7.61 5.96 -3.25
CA ILE A 53 -7.97 4.73 -3.95
C ILE A 53 -9.47 4.48 -3.76
N HIS A 54 -10.25 4.54 -4.85
CA HIS A 54 -11.69 4.35 -4.80
C HIS A 54 -12.08 2.86 -4.67
N GLY A 55 -13.34 2.58 -4.36
CA GLY A 55 -13.88 1.24 -4.21
C GLY A 55 -14.33 0.61 -5.51
N TYR A 56 -14.93 -0.59 -5.40
CA TYR A 56 -15.53 -1.33 -6.48
C TYR A 56 -16.59 -0.50 -7.20
N ASP A 57 -16.41 -0.29 -8.48
CA ASP A 57 -17.36 0.34 -9.37
C ASP A 57 -16.98 0.15 -10.85
N PRO A 58 -17.16 -1.04 -11.40
CA PRO A 58 -16.74 -1.37 -12.77
C PRO A 58 -17.70 -0.85 -13.84
N THR A 59 -18.75 -0.11 -13.47
CA THR A 59 -19.78 0.34 -14.41
C THR A 59 -19.45 1.69 -15.04
N ILE A 60 -19.99 1.95 -16.23
CA ILE A 60 -19.85 3.22 -16.97
C ILE A 60 -20.33 4.45 -16.16
N LYS A 61 -21.14 4.24 -15.12
CA LYS A 61 -21.62 5.30 -14.22
C LYS A 61 -20.55 5.74 -13.22
N SER A 62 -19.42 5.05 -13.16
CA SER A 62 -18.33 5.42 -12.29
C SER A 62 -17.86 6.85 -12.55
N LYS A 63 -17.70 7.60 -11.50
CA LYS A 63 -17.04 8.91 -11.55
C LYS A 63 -15.54 8.80 -11.32
N GLY A 64 -14.99 7.58 -11.24
CA GLY A 64 -13.60 7.28 -10.98
C GLY A 64 -13.02 8.11 -9.84
N CYS A 65 -11.87 8.70 -10.06
CA CYS A 65 -11.20 9.52 -9.07
C CYS A 65 -11.93 10.83 -8.70
N LYS A 66 -12.89 11.31 -9.50
CA LYS A 66 -13.74 12.45 -9.12
C LYS A 66 -14.51 12.21 -7.83
N LYS A 67 -14.71 10.95 -7.44
CA LYS A 67 -15.30 10.56 -6.15
C LYS A 67 -14.54 11.12 -4.94
N TRP A 68 -13.26 11.44 -5.10
CA TRP A 68 -12.40 12.00 -4.06
C TRP A 68 -12.31 13.53 -4.07
N SER A 69 -12.93 14.21 -5.04
CA SER A 69 -12.77 15.67 -5.21
C SER A 69 -13.16 16.47 -3.97
N THR A 70 -14.27 16.11 -3.31
CA THR A 70 -14.74 16.77 -2.08
C THR A 70 -13.74 16.56 -0.94
N ALA A 71 -13.30 15.32 -0.71
CA ALA A 71 -12.33 15.01 0.33
C ALA A 71 -10.98 15.73 0.10
N ALA A 72 -10.44 15.65 -1.11
CA ALA A 72 -9.18 16.31 -1.45
C ALA A 72 -9.26 17.84 -1.29
N LYS A 73 -10.38 18.45 -1.70
CA LYS A 73 -10.62 19.91 -1.52
C LYS A 73 -10.68 20.27 -0.04
N ALA A 74 -11.39 19.49 0.77
CA ALA A 74 -11.50 19.71 2.21
C ALA A 74 -10.15 19.56 2.92
N MET A 75 -9.41 18.48 2.66
CA MET A 75 -8.08 18.29 3.26
C MET A 75 -7.12 19.43 2.91
N LYS A 76 -7.15 19.95 1.66
CA LYS A 76 -6.37 21.13 1.27
C LYS A 76 -6.78 22.38 2.05
N SER A 77 -8.07 22.63 2.20
CA SER A 77 -8.56 23.79 2.97
C SER A 77 -8.19 23.70 4.45
N TRP A 78 -7.94 22.51 4.96
CA TRP A 78 -7.48 22.28 6.33
C TRP A 78 -5.95 22.29 6.49
N GLY A 79 -5.22 22.57 5.41
CA GLY A 79 -3.77 22.77 5.45
C GLY A 79 -2.92 21.64 4.91
N TRP A 80 -3.51 20.59 4.27
CA TRP A 80 -2.72 19.57 3.61
C TRP A 80 -1.96 20.16 2.42
N LYS A 81 -0.64 20.07 2.42
CA LYS A 81 0.24 20.65 1.40
C LYS A 81 0.65 19.63 0.33
N GLY A 82 0.64 18.34 0.68
CA GLY A 82 1.03 17.26 -0.20
C GLY A 82 0.11 17.10 -1.41
N LYS A 83 0.60 16.40 -2.42
CA LYS A 83 -0.18 16.08 -3.62
C LYS A 83 -1.18 14.98 -3.33
N PHE A 84 -2.39 15.09 -3.88
CA PHE A 84 -3.32 13.97 -3.96
C PHE A 84 -3.15 13.25 -5.29
N VAL A 85 -2.92 11.95 -5.20
CA VAL A 85 -2.76 11.04 -6.35
C VAL A 85 -4.03 10.19 -6.44
N GLY A 86 -4.97 10.60 -7.29
CA GLY A 86 -6.18 9.81 -7.56
C GLY A 86 -5.81 8.56 -8.38
N VAL A 87 -6.15 7.39 -7.88
CA VAL A 87 -5.83 6.09 -8.48
C VAL A 87 -7.04 5.52 -9.20
N GLY A 88 -6.94 5.41 -10.53
CA GLY A 88 -7.83 4.63 -11.38
C GLY A 88 -7.28 3.22 -11.58
N PHE A 89 -8.18 2.25 -11.77
CA PHE A 89 -7.82 0.86 -12.03
C PHE A 89 -8.84 0.12 -12.91
N TYR A 90 -9.75 0.86 -13.51
CA TYR A 90 -10.64 0.37 -14.56
C TYR A 90 -10.35 1.09 -15.87
N ALA A 91 -10.63 0.44 -17.00
CA ALA A 91 -10.53 1.08 -18.32
C ALA A 91 -11.39 2.35 -18.38
N ILE A 92 -12.57 2.33 -17.75
CA ILE A 92 -13.51 3.46 -17.69
C ILE A 92 -13.03 4.62 -16.79
N ASP A 93 -11.97 4.44 -16.00
CA ASP A 93 -11.39 5.51 -15.20
C ASP A 93 -10.56 6.50 -16.03
N GLN A 94 -10.27 6.16 -17.28
CA GLN A 94 -9.59 7.07 -18.19
C GLN A 94 -10.44 8.34 -18.40
N GLY A 95 -9.81 9.50 -18.28
CA GLY A 95 -10.50 10.79 -18.42
C GLY A 95 -11.40 11.19 -17.24
N THR A 96 -11.45 10.41 -16.15
CA THR A 96 -12.30 10.69 -14.97
C THR A 96 -11.59 11.48 -13.87
N GLY A 97 -10.48 12.16 -14.19
CA GLY A 97 -9.71 12.98 -13.24
C GLY A 97 -8.78 12.17 -12.35
N CYS A 98 -8.44 10.94 -12.71
CA CYS A 98 -7.39 10.17 -12.07
C CYS A 98 -6.00 10.75 -12.41
N THR A 99 -5.13 10.78 -11.41
CA THR A 99 -3.73 11.20 -11.59
C THR A 99 -2.92 10.09 -12.24
N VAL A 100 -3.26 8.85 -11.89
CA VAL A 100 -2.67 7.62 -12.44
C VAL A 100 -3.79 6.62 -12.72
N ASN A 101 -3.64 5.80 -13.75
CA ASN A 101 -4.44 4.58 -13.93
C ASN A 101 -3.47 3.40 -13.91
N ILE A 102 -3.51 2.62 -12.82
CA ILE A 102 -2.59 1.50 -12.58
C ILE A 102 -2.93 0.25 -13.38
N ALA A 103 -4.16 0.17 -13.92
CA ALA A 103 -4.63 -0.90 -14.78
C ALA A 103 -5.49 -0.32 -15.91
N PRO A 104 -4.88 0.26 -16.98
CA PRO A 104 -5.62 0.97 -18.03
C PRO A 104 -6.63 0.12 -18.80
N ASN A 105 -6.48 -1.20 -18.77
CA ASN A 105 -7.40 -2.16 -19.36
C ASN A 105 -8.14 -2.98 -18.30
N GLY A 106 -8.10 -2.53 -17.01
CA GLY A 106 -8.71 -3.24 -15.90
C GLY A 106 -10.25 -3.21 -15.96
N ASP A 107 -10.84 -4.25 -15.42
CA ASP A 107 -12.28 -4.47 -15.30
C ASP A 107 -12.62 -5.18 -13.98
N ALA A 108 -13.84 -5.70 -13.85
CA ALA A 108 -14.27 -6.44 -12.67
C ALA A 108 -13.56 -7.80 -12.49
N ASP A 109 -12.96 -8.34 -13.55
CA ASP A 109 -12.23 -9.61 -13.54
C ASP A 109 -10.75 -9.44 -13.20
N THR A 110 -10.24 -8.21 -13.16
CA THR A 110 -8.87 -7.94 -12.72
C THR A 110 -8.73 -8.20 -11.22
N PRO A 111 -7.94 -9.22 -10.78
CA PRO A 111 -7.84 -9.60 -9.38
C PRO A 111 -7.35 -8.45 -8.50
N ILE A 112 -7.90 -8.33 -7.27
CA ILE A 112 -7.48 -7.28 -6.31
C ILE A 112 -5.98 -7.41 -5.97
N ARG A 113 -5.44 -8.62 -5.89
CA ARG A 113 -4.01 -8.85 -5.68
C ARG A 113 -3.16 -8.26 -6.82
N GLU A 114 -3.61 -8.39 -8.07
CA GLU A 114 -2.92 -7.81 -9.22
C GLU A 114 -2.99 -6.28 -9.19
N LEU A 115 -4.16 -5.70 -8.85
CA LEU A 115 -4.28 -4.25 -8.64
C LEU A 115 -3.34 -3.75 -7.52
N GLY A 116 -3.22 -4.51 -6.44
CA GLY A 116 -2.26 -4.22 -5.37
C GLY A 116 -0.81 -4.22 -5.86
N LYS A 117 -0.44 -5.20 -6.70
CA LYS A 117 0.89 -5.26 -7.30
C LYS A 117 1.18 -4.05 -8.20
N GLN A 118 0.22 -3.66 -9.05
CA GLN A 118 0.36 -2.48 -9.91
C GLN A 118 0.47 -1.18 -9.09
N LEU A 119 -0.31 -1.05 -8.02
CA LEU A 119 -0.20 0.08 -7.08
C LEU A 119 1.18 0.12 -6.42
N ALA A 120 1.69 -1.02 -5.98
CA ALA A 120 3.01 -1.11 -5.36
C ALA A 120 4.11 -0.63 -6.32
N TRP A 121 4.06 -1.03 -7.60
CA TRP A 121 5.01 -0.56 -8.60
C TRP A 121 4.87 0.92 -8.93
N ASP A 122 3.65 1.48 -8.97
CA ASP A 122 3.47 2.92 -9.17
C ASP A 122 4.10 3.73 -8.01
N ILE A 123 3.84 3.32 -6.77
CA ILE A 123 4.43 3.95 -5.57
C ILE A 123 5.96 3.83 -5.59
N TYR A 124 6.48 2.63 -5.87
CA TYR A 124 7.91 2.37 -5.92
C TYR A 124 8.60 3.27 -6.94
N ASN A 125 8.13 3.28 -8.18
CA ASN A 125 8.74 4.01 -9.27
C ASN A 125 8.64 5.54 -9.12
N ARG A 126 7.55 6.04 -8.54
CA ARG A 126 7.34 7.49 -8.36
C ARG A 126 8.00 8.06 -7.13
N TYR A 127 8.06 7.28 -6.05
CA TYR A 127 8.42 7.80 -4.74
C TYR A 127 9.51 6.98 -4.05
N THR A 128 9.32 5.70 -3.82
CA THR A 128 10.21 4.86 -3.01
C THR A 128 11.64 4.83 -3.54
N VAL A 129 11.82 4.67 -4.85
CA VAL A 129 13.15 4.67 -5.50
C VAL A 129 13.91 5.99 -5.30
N ARG A 130 13.18 7.08 -4.99
CA ARG A 130 13.73 8.41 -4.69
C ARG A 130 13.84 8.71 -3.20
N GLY A 131 13.69 7.71 -2.34
CA GLY A 131 13.72 7.87 -0.89
C GLY A 131 12.55 8.70 -0.35
N LYS A 132 11.42 8.77 -1.07
CA LYS A 132 10.24 9.55 -0.66
C LYS A 132 9.16 8.64 -0.13
N THR A 133 8.56 9.07 0.97
CA THR A 133 7.41 8.44 1.62
C THR A 133 6.10 8.95 1.05
N VAL A 134 5.07 8.11 1.06
CA VAL A 134 3.70 8.43 0.70
C VAL A 134 2.73 7.95 1.77
N ASP A 135 1.49 8.47 1.74
CA ASP A 135 0.38 7.95 2.53
C ASP A 135 -0.72 7.39 1.62
N LEU A 136 -1.53 6.50 2.17
CA LEU A 136 -2.62 5.84 1.45
C LEU A 136 -3.96 6.13 2.12
N VAL A 137 -4.98 6.46 1.32
CA VAL A 137 -6.38 6.49 1.76
C VAL A 137 -7.21 5.64 0.81
N GLY A 138 -7.74 4.56 1.31
CA GLY A 138 -8.58 3.64 0.55
C GLY A 138 -10.02 3.62 1.03
N HIS A 139 -10.99 3.67 0.12
CA HIS A 139 -12.40 3.47 0.42
C HIS A 139 -12.87 2.12 -0.10
N SER A 140 -13.59 1.36 0.73
CA SER A 140 -14.16 0.09 0.30
C SER A 140 -13.06 -0.86 -0.23
N MET A 141 -13.24 -1.47 -1.40
CA MET A 141 -12.24 -2.29 -2.07
C MET A 141 -10.88 -1.58 -2.25
N GLY A 142 -10.88 -0.24 -2.37
CA GLY A 142 -9.62 0.53 -2.50
C GLY A 142 -8.66 0.36 -1.32
N GLY A 143 -9.18 0.14 -0.11
CA GLY A 143 -8.37 -0.21 1.05
C GLY A 143 -7.81 -1.63 0.98
N LEU A 144 -8.51 -2.56 0.33
CA LEU A 144 -7.98 -3.91 0.05
C LEU A 144 -6.84 -3.87 -0.97
N ILE A 145 -6.95 -2.99 -2.00
CA ILE A 145 -5.87 -2.77 -2.97
C ILE A 145 -4.63 -2.21 -2.26
N ALA A 146 -4.80 -1.22 -1.37
CA ALA A 146 -3.71 -0.68 -0.55
C ALA A 146 -3.05 -1.77 0.32
N ARG A 147 -3.88 -2.57 1.00
CA ARG A 147 -3.41 -3.68 1.83
C ARG A 147 -2.68 -4.74 1.00
N ALA A 148 -3.17 -5.06 -0.19
CA ALA A 148 -2.53 -6.01 -1.11
C ALA A 148 -1.16 -5.51 -1.58
N ALA A 149 -1.03 -4.21 -1.90
CA ALA A 149 0.25 -3.61 -2.28
C ALA A 149 1.31 -3.79 -1.19
N LEU A 150 0.94 -3.48 0.06
CA LEU A 150 1.85 -3.64 1.20
C LEU A 150 2.08 -5.12 1.56
N THR A 151 1.06 -5.98 1.49
CA THR A 151 1.20 -7.41 1.82
C THR A 151 2.19 -8.11 0.91
N GLY A 152 2.05 -7.97 -0.42
CA GLY A 152 2.94 -8.62 -1.38
C GLY A 152 4.38 -8.09 -1.28
N THR A 153 4.54 -6.79 -1.05
CA THR A 153 5.86 -6.18 -0.86
C THR A 153 6.53 -6.64 0.45
N ALA A 154 5.82 -6.59 1.57
CA ALA A 154 6.36 -7.00 2.88
C ALA A 154 6.73 -8.50 2.93
N ARG A 155 6.07 -9.32 2.12
CA ARG A 155 6.39 -10.75 1.97
C ARG A 155 7.44 -11.03 0.89
N HIS A 156 7.98 -10.02 0.24
CA HIS A 156 8.92 -10.14 -0.88
C HIS A 156 8.42 -11.09 -1.97
N GLU A 157 7.12 -11.02 -2.28
CA GLU A 157 6.54 -11.91 -3.27
C GLU A 157 7.04 -11.60 -4.68
N ALA A 158 7.19 -12.65 -5.48
CA ALA A 158 7.60 -12.51 -6.88
C ALA A 158 6.66 -11.58 -7.63
N GLY A 159 7.23 -10.61 -8.33
CA GLY A 159 6.49 -9.62 -9.09
C GLY A 159 6.10 -8.35 -8.32
N PHE A 160 6.26 -8.31 -7.00
CA PHE A 160 6.15 -7.08 -6.21
C PHE A 160 7.50 -6.36 -6.11
N PRO A 161 7.54 -5.04 -5.89
CA PRO A 161 8.78 -4.34 -5.60
C PRO A 161 9.40 -4.83 -4.28
N SER A 162 10.72 -4.70 -4.15
CA SER A 162 11.45 -5.19 -2.97
C SER A 162 11.12 -4.46 -1.68
N LYS A 163 10.61 -3.22 -1.77
CA LYS A 163 10.25 -2.38 -0.63
C LYS A 163 9.27 -1.28 -1.03
N LEU A 164 8.56 -0.73 -0.05
CA LEU A 164 7.77 0.50 -0.18
C LEU A 164 8.05 1.42 1.02
N TYR A 165 7.87 2.72 0.79
CA TYR A 165 7.87 3.73 1.85
C TYR A 165 6.47 4.32 1.98
N VAL A 166 5.66 3.70 2.84
CA VAL A 166 4.29 4.11 3.18
C VAL A 166 4.23 4.34 4.67
N GLU A 167 3.99 5.57 5.09
CA GLU A 167 3.99 5.93 6.51
C GLU A 167 2.62 5.70 7.14
N ASP A 168 1.56 6.18 6.50
CA ASP A 168 0.20 6.03 7.01
C ASP A 168 -0.72 5.38 5.97
N ALA A 169 -1.60 4.50 6.44
CA ALA A 169 -2.61 3.86 5.63
C ALA A 169 -3.98 3.97 6.32
N VAL A 170 -4.86 4.78 5.76
CA VAL A 170 -6.22 4.98 6.27
C VAL A 170 -7.22 4.27 5.38
N THR A 171 -8.13 3.54 5.99
CA THR A 171 -9.22 2.87 5.27
C THR A 171 -10.58 3.32 5.76
N LEU A 172 -11.50 3.51 4.82
CA LEU A 172 -12.87 3.97 5.05
C LEU A 172 -13.83 2.91 4.54
N GLY A 173 -14.52 2.23 5.43
CA GLY A 173 -15.47 1.18 5.06
C GLY A 173 -14.85 0.03 4.25
N THR A 174 -13.59 -0.32 4.50
CA THR A 174 -12.89 -1.38 3.78
C THR A 174 -13.17 -2.75 4.41
N PRO A 175 -13.67 -3.73 3.66
CA PRO A 175 -14.01 -5.03 4.20
C PRO A 175 -12.77 -5.91 4.45
N HIS A 176 -11.97 -5.59 5.44
CA HIS A 176 -10.71 -6.28 5.78
C HIS A 176 -10.87 -7.78 6.13
N ARG A 177 -12.10 -8.20 6.47
CA ARG A 177 -12.47 -9.61 6.71
C ARG A 177 -13.48 -10.12 5.68
N GLY A 178 -13.54 -9.48 4.51
CA GLY A 178 -14.52 -9.76 3.47
C GLY A 178 -15.87 -9.09 3.72
N ALA A 179 -16.70 -9.01 2.69
CA ALA A 179 -18.00 -8.38 2.69
C ALA A 179 -19.11 -9.38 2.38
N MET A 180 -20.21 -9.34 3.15
CA MET A 180 -21.41 -10.10 2.82
C MET A 180 -22.05 -9.63 1.51
N SER A 181 -21.98 -8.33 1.22
CA SER A 181 -22.44 -7.76 -0.05
C SER A 181 -21.71 -8.32 -1.28
N ALA A 182 -20.49 -8.86 -1.11
CA ALA A 182 -19.74 -9.52 -2.18
C ALA A 182 -20.40 -10.83 -2.68
N TYR A 183 -21.32 -11.41 -1.91
CA TYR A 183 -22.13 -12.55 -2.36
C TYR A 183 -23.33 -12.12 -3.21
N LEU A 184 -23.68 -10.84 -3.17
CA LEU A 184 -24.77 -10.25 -3.98
C LEU A 184 -24.25 -9.65 -5.29
N CYS A 185 -22.96 -9.43 -5.40
CA CYS A 185 -22.32 -9.00 -6.62
C CYS A 185 -22.15 -10.22 -7.55
N GLN A 186 -22.82 -10.14 -8.68
CA GLN A 186 -23.12 -11.34 -9.46
C GLN A 186 -21.92 -11.82 -10.31
N GLU A 187 -20.98 -10.94 -10.65
CA GLU A 187 -19.92 -11.23 -11.61
C GLU A 187 -18.59 -10.57 -11.25
N GLY A 188 -17.51 -11.22 -11.67
CA GLY A 188 -16.15 -10.70 -11.64
C GLY A 188 -15.29 -11.20 -10.47
N GLN A 189 -14.00 -11.32 -10.77
CA GLN A 189 -12.99 -11.80 -9.82
C GLN A 189 -12.92 -10.91 -8.57
N GLN A 190 -13.11 -9.59 -8.71
CA GLN A 190 -13.06 -8.68 -7.56
C GLN A 190 -14.16 -8.98 -6.54
N CYS A 191 -15.37 -9.36 -7.00
CA CYS A 191 -16.43 -9.80 -6.13
C CYS A 191 -16.07 -11.12 -5.42
N ALA A 192 -15.51 -12.07 -6.16
CA ALA A 192 -15.02 -13.33 -5.60
C ALA A 192 -13.93 -13.08 -4.55
N ASP A 193 -12.97 -12.21 -4.84
CA ASP A 193 -11.88 -11.83 -3.92
C ASP A 193 -12.40 -11.22 -2.60
N MET A 194 -13.44 -10.40 -2.66
CA MET A 194 -14.02 -9.76 -1.47
C MET A 194 -14.86 -10.71 -0.59
N ARG A 195 -15.11 -11.95 -0.98
CA ARG A 195 -15.81 -12.92 -0.12
C ARG A 195 -14.92 -13.33 1.05
N ALA A 196 -15.48 -13.47 2.24
CA ALA A 196 -14.72 -13.75 3.46
C ALA A 196 -13.90 -15.05 3.41
N THR A 197 -14.35 -16.04 2.61
CA THR A 197 -13.71 -17.36 2.43
C THR A 197 -12.86 -17.42 1.16
N SER A 198 -12.56 -16.32 0.52
CA SER A 198 -11.77 -16.30 -0.70
C SER A 198 -10.29 -16.58 -0.42
N SER A 199 -9.61 -17.17 -1.38
CA SER A 199 -8.14 -17.33 -1.34
C SER A 199 -7.41 -16.00 -1.23
N PHE A 200 -7.99 -14.92 -1.75
CA PHE A 200 -7.45 -13.57 -1.59
C PHE A 200 -7.51 -13.10 -0.13
N MET A 201 -8.63 -13.29 0.58
CA MET A 201 -8.73 -12.94 2.00
C MET A 201 -7.82 -13.81 2.87
N GLU A 202 -7.70 -15.10 2.56
CA GLU A 202 -6.75 -16.01 3.19
C GLU A 202 -5.30 -15.53 2.97
N TRP A 203 -4.97 -15.16 1.73
CA TRP A 203 -3.66 -14.59 1.39
C TRP A 203 -3.37 -13.28 2.12
N LEU A 204 -4.33 -12.38 2.30
CA LEU A 204 -4.14 -11.18 3.11
C LEU A 204 -3.84 -11.52 4.59
N GLY A 205 -4.49 -12.54 5.12
CA GLY A 205 -4.30 -13.00 6.50
C GLY A 205 -4.84 -12.04 7.57
N PRO A 206 -4.54 -12.31 8.85
CA PRO A 206 -5.09 -11.56 9.99
C PRO A 206 -4.25 -10.33 10.39
N THR A 207 -3.10 -10.12 9.77
CA THR A 207 -2.16 -9.05 10.12
C THR A 207 -2.14 -7.97 9.06
N LEU A 208 -2.13 -6.71 9.47
CA LEU A 208 -1.90 -5.59 8.56
C LEU A 208 -0.39 -5.48 8.27
N PRO A 209 -0.02 -5.39 6.99
CA PRO A 209 1.38 -5.35 6.58
C PRO A 209 2.04 -4.03 6.96
N GLN A 210 3.35 -4.07 7.15
CA GLN A 210 4.18 -2.92 7.44
C GLN A 210 5.11 -2.64 6.27
N ALA A 211 5.26 -1.37 5.89
CA ALA A 211 6.34 -0.93 5.01
C ALA A 211 7.68 -0.90 5.77
N ASP A 212 8.79 -0.66 5.07
CA ASP A 212 10.14 -0.72 5.64
C ASP A 212 10.38 0.23 6.83
N GLN A 213 9.71 1.39 6.86
CA GLN A 213 9.79 2.34 7.99
C GLN A 213 8.70 2.15 9.05
N GLY A 214 7.87 1.12 8.91
CA GLY A 214 6.61 0.95 9.63
C GLY A 214 5.46 1.71 8.96
N THR A 215 4.24 1.22 9.12
CA THR A 215 3.01 1.85 8.60
C THR A 215 1.99 1.94 9.71
N ASP A 216 1.48 3.13 10.00
CA ASP A 216 0.33 3.29 10.89
C ASP A 216 -0.98 3.06 10.14
N TRP A 217 -1.75 2.10 10.63
CA TRP A 217 -3.04 1.78 10.06
C TRP A 217 -4.19 2.37 10.87
N THR A 218 -4.99 3.20 10.21
CA THR A 218 -6.25 3.72 10.74
C THR A 218 -7.42 3.09 10.01
N LEU A 219 -8.28 2.35 10.73
CA LEU A 219 -9.46 1.68 10.18
C LEU A 219 -10.72 2.42 10.61
N ILE A 220 -11.40 3.07 9.65
CA ILE A 220 -12.61 3.86 9.89
C ILE A 220 -13.84 3.10 9.37
N ALA A 221 -14.83 2.90 10.23
CA ALA A 221 -16.08 2.21 9.93
C ALA A 221 -17.30 2.93 10.50
N SER A 222 -18.48 2.55 10.06
CA SER A 222 -19.75 3.04 10.61
C SER A 222 -20.71 1.89 10.87
N HIS A 223 -21.43 1.95 11.98
CA HIS A 223 -22.52 1.03 12.28
C HIS A 223 -23.76 1.21 11.36
N ALA A 224 -23.83 2.32 10.60
CA ALA A 224 -24.83 2.54 9.56
C ALA A 224 -24.38 2.06 8.17
N ASP A 225 -23.15 1.53 8.05
CA ASP A 225 -22.66 0.92 6.81
C ASP A 225 -23.09 -0.54 6.74
N HIS A 226 -23.97 -0.84 5.77
CA HIS A 226 -24.47 -2.20 5.51
C HIS A 226 -23.68 -2.94 4.42
N VAL A 227 -22.74 -2.28 3.76
CA VAL A 227 -21.86 -2.87 2.73
C VAL A 227 -20.65 -3.51 3.38
N ALA A 228 -19.95 -2.74 4.20
CA ALA A 228 -18.80 -3.21 4.99
C ALA A 228 -19.07 -2.92 6.47
N THR A 229 -19.64 -3.90 7.16
CA THR A 229 -20.02 -3.74 8.57
C THR A 229 -18.81 -3.44 9.45
N VAL A 230 -19.02 -2.87 10.63
CA VAL A 230 -17.95 -2.55 11.58
C VAL A 230 -17.05 -3.74 11.87
N ASN A 231 -17.61 -4.95 11.96
CA ASN A 231 -16.86 -6.19 12.23
C ASN A 231 -15.89 -6.56 11.09
N THR A 232 -16.16 -6.09 9.88
CA THR A 232 -15.31 -6.35 8.71
C THR A 232 -14.43 -5.16 8.36
N ALA A 233 -14.90 -3.93 8.62
CA ALA A 233 -14.23 -2.71 8.18
C ALA A 233 -13.30 -2.09 9.24
N SER A 234 -13.58 -2.30 10.53
CA SER A 234 -12.71 -1.88 11.64
C SER A 234 -12.51 -3.04 12.62
N PRO A 235 -12.03 -4.22 12.13
CA PRO A 235 -11.73 -5.35 13.00
C PRO A 235 -10.44 -5.08 13.78
N GLU A 236 -10.31 -5.70 14.94
CA GLU A 236 -9.08 -5.73 15.71
C GLU A 236 -8.08 -6.68 15.03
N LEU A 237 -7.38 -6.17 14.04
CA LEU A 237 -6.30 -6.89 13.35
C LEU A 237 -4.95 -6.54 13.98
N SER A 238 -4.04 -7.49 14.00
CA SER A 238 -2.66 -7.22 14.37
C SER A 238 -2.08 -6.18 13.40
N GLY A 239 -1.44 -5.15 13.95
CA GLY A 239 -0.90 -4.03 13.16
C GLY A 239 -1.91 -2.90 12.87
N ALA A 240 -3.12 -2.93 13.43
CA ALA A 240 -4.02 -1.79 13.42
C ALA A 240 -3.71 -0.89 14.63
N GLN A 241 -3.18 0.29 14.38
CA GLN A 241 -2.90 1.26 15.45
C GLN A 241 -4.17 1.99 15.87
N HIS A 242 -5.03 2.36 14.90
CA HIS A 242 -6.20 3.17 15.18
C HIS A 242 -7.48 2.57 14.62
N LEU A 243 -8.47 2.42 15.48
CA LEU A 243 -9.81 1.94 15.14
C LEU A 243 -10.82 3.04 15.43
N VAL A 244 -11.60 3.45 14.42
CA VAL A 244 -12.65 4.46 14.55
C VAL A 244 -13.97 3.87 14.08
N ARG A 245 -15.02 3.94 14.91
CA ARG A 245 -16.34 3.37 14.63
C ARG A 245 -17.43 4.41 14.90
N TYR A 246 -18.06 4.90 13.86
CA TYR A 246 -19.20 5.81 13.97
C TYR A 246 -20.45 5.07 14.44
N ALA A 247 -21.24 5.70 15.31
CA ALA A 247 -22.49 5.11 15.83
C ALA A 247 -23.54 5.02 14.71
N ALA A 248 -24.44 4.04 14.78
CA ALA A 248 -25.52 3.87 13.81
C ALA A 248 -26.43 5.11 13.68
N THR A 249 -26.66 5.82 14.81
CA THR A 249 -27.47 7.05 14.87
C THR A 249 -26.89 8.21 14.08
N THR A 250 -25.67 8.11 13.58
CA THR A 250 -25.04 9.15 12.73
C THR A 250 -25.55 9.10 11.29
N GLY A 251 -26.10 7.97 10.86
CA GLY A 251 -26.57 7.76 9.49
C GLY A 251 -25.46 7.69 8.44
N LEU A 252 -24.19 7.66 8.85
CA LEU A 252 -23.05 7.60 7.92
C LEU A 252 -22.99 6.25 7.20
N THR A 253 -23.55 6.21 6.01
CA THR A 253 -23.57 5.04 5.13
C THR A 253 -22.19 4.80 4.47
N HIS A 254 -22.07 3.70 3.73
CA HIS A 254 -20.84 3.32 3.03
C HIS A 254 -20.26 4.45 2.16
N GLY A 255 -21.11 5.11 1.36
CA GLY A 255 -20.66 6.21 0.50
C GLY A 255 -20.28 7.48 1.26
N GLU A 256 -20.99 7.75 2.37
CA GLU A 256 -20.79 8.94 3.18
C GLU A 256 -19.48 8.93 3.95
N LEU A 257 -18.93 7.76 4.29
CA LEU A 257 -17.60 7.66 4.87
C LEU A 257 -16.53 8.34 4.01
N ARG A 258 -16.68 8.37 2.68
CA ARG A 258 -15.74 9.01 1.76
C ARG A 258 -16.08 10.46 1.44
N THR A 259 -17.29 10.91 1.68
CA THR A 259 -17.77 12.22 1.20
C THR A 259 -18.04 13.24 2.29
N THR A 260 -18.27 12.77 3.52
CA THR A 260 -18.61 13.66 4.65
C THR A 260 -17.38 14.35 5.20
N THR A 261 -17.36 15.67 5.08
CA THR A 261 -16.24 16.55 5.48
C THR A 261 -16.56 17.40 6.71
N ASP A 262 -17.83 17.65 6.98
CA ASP A 262 -18.28 18.60 7.99
C ASP A 262 -19.14 17.92 9.07
N GLY A 263 -19.35 18.63 10.18
CA GLY A 263 -20.14 18.16 11.31
C GLY A 263 -19.32 17.41 12.35
N THR A 264 -20.03 17.07 13.43
CA THR A 264 -19.49 16.25 14.52
C THR A 264 -20.38 15.04 14.75
N TYR A 265 -19.76 13.91 15.06
CA TYR A 265 -20.45 12.63 15.06
C TYR A 265 -20.13 11.82 16.31
N ARG A 266 -21.12 11.11 16.82
CA ARG A 266 -20.88 10.14 17.89
C ARG A 266 -20.05 8.99 17.32
N MET A 267 -18.92 8.71 17.99
CA MET A 267 -18.06 7.60 17.60
C MET A 267 -17.35 6.97 18.79
N ASN A 268 -16.85 5.78 18.57
CA ASN A 268 -15.93 5.08 19.46
C ASN A 268 -14.58 4.97 18.75
N TYR A 269 -13.50 5.06 19.51
CA TYR A 269 -12.17 4.83 18.99
C TYR A 269 -11.28 4.08 19.98
N SER A 270 -10.29 3.39 19.45
CA SER A 270 -9.21 2.76 20.19
C SER A 270 -7.89 3.06 19.49
N ASN A 271 -6.86 3.41 20.26
CA ASN A 271 -5.51 3.63 19.75
C ASN A 271 -4.58 2.58 20.38
N ASP A 272 -3.76 1.92 19.55
CA ASP A 272 -2.73 0.95 19.97
C ASP A 272 -3.23 -0.12 20.94
N GLY A 273 -4.44 -0.65 20.67
CA GLY A 273 -5.08 -1.64 21.53
C GLY A 273 -5.57 -1.13 22.90
N SER A 274 -5.55 0.20 23.10
CA SER A 274 -6.09 0.81 24.32
C SER A 274 -7.59 0.55 24.46
N PRO A 275 -8.15 0.61 25.69
CA PRO A 275 -9.58 0.51 25.89
C PRO A 275 -10.38 1.50 25.03
N TRP A 276 -11.52 1.05 24.51
CA TRP A 276 -12.40 1.86 23.68
C TRP A 276 -12.85 3.13 24.43
N ARG A 277 -12.70 4.27 23.74
CA ARG A 277 -13.21 5.56 24.19
C ARG A 277 -14.43 5.96 23.39
N HIS A 278 -15.37 6.61 24.07
CA HIS A 278 -16.64 7.05 23.47
C HIS A 278 -16.67 8.58 23.47
N ILE A 279 -16.88 9.16 22.31
CA ILE A 279 -17.02 10.61 22.16
C ILE A 279 -18.33 10.97 21.44
N ARG A 280 -18.92 12.09 21.88
CA ARG A 280 -20.19 12.57 21.33
C ARG A 280 -19.97 13.44 20.09
N TYR A 281 -18.88 14.17 20.05
CA TYR A 281 -18.56 15.20 19.05
C TYR A 281 -17.22 14.90 18.38
N GLY A 282 -17.09 13.74 17.78
CA GLY A 282 -15.90 13.36 17.02
C GLY A 282 -15.91 13.95 15.62
N ALA A 283 -14.78 13.97 14.96
CA ALA A 283 -14.60 14.52 13.63
C ALA A 283 -15.42 13.80 12.57
N ALA A 284 -15.79 14.51 11.50
CA ALA A 284 -16.35 13.92 10.29
C ALA A 284 -15.37 12.91 9.66
N PRO A 285 -15.84 11.89 8.92
CA PRO A 285 -14.99 10.81 8.42
C PRO A 285 -13.74 11.25 7.66
N ILE A 286 -13.87 12.24 6.78
CA ILE A 286 -12.70 12.74 6.01
C ILE A 286 -11.74 13.52 6.90
N ARG A 287 -12.27 14.20 7.93
CA ARG A 287 -11.40 14.88 8.90
C ARG A 287 -10.67 13.85 9.78
N ALA A 288 -11.35 12.81 10.22
CA ALA A 288 -10.74 11.69 10.94
C ALA A 288 -9.70 10.97 10.07
N ALA A 289 -9.99 10.76 8.78
CA ALA A 289 -9.03 10.20 7.84
C ALA A 289 -7.77 11.07 7.72
N MET A 290 -7.94 12.40 7.61
CA MET A 290 -6.80 13.31 7.59
C MET A 290 -5.99 13.26 8.90
N HIS A 291 -6.66 13.13 10.05
CA HIS A 291 -5.97 12.98 11.34
C HIS A 291 -5.14 11.69 11.38
N GLY A 292 -5.62 10.59 10.81
CA GLY A 292 -4.89 9.34 10.68
C GLY A 292 -3.67 9.41 9.76
N LEU A 293 -3.49 10.48 8.98
CA LEU A 293 -2.34 10.67 8.11
C LEU A 293 -1.20 11.48 8.76
N TYR A 294 -1.42 12.13 9.88
CA TYR A 294 -0.37 12.95 10.51
C TYR A 294 -0.56 13.21 12.01
N TRP A 295 -1.63 12.72 12.58
CA TRP A 295 -2.00 13.14 13.95
C TRP A 295 -2.56 12.05 14.84
N ALA A 296 -2.29 10.88 14.54
CA ALA A 296 -2.55 9.59 15.22
C ALA A 296 -3.46 9.53 16.48
N THR A 297 -3.87 10.63 17.11
CA THR A 297 -4.58 10.63 18.41
C THR A 297 -5.79 11.57 18.49
N LYS A 298 -6.14 12.28 17.46
CA LYS A 298 -7.29 13.20 17.45
C LYS A 298 -8.40 12.71 16.54
N TRP A 299 -9.49 12.37 17.16
CA TRP A 299 -10.69 11.87 16.46
C TRP A 299 -11.90 12.77 16.67
#